data_d1b35696adc51facd3d53170dd0e82c3
#
_entry.id   d1b35696adc51facd3d53170dd0e82c3
#
_cell.length_a   1.000
_cell.length_b   1.000
_cell.length_c   1.000
_cell.angle_alpha   90.00
_cell.angle_beta   90.00
_cell.angle_gamma   90.00
#
_symmetry.space_group_name_H-M   'P 1'
#
loop_
_entity.id
_entity.type
_entity.pdbx_description
1 polymer ?
#
loop_
_entity_poly.entity_id
_entity_poly.type
_entity_poly.pdbx_seq_one_letter_code
_entity_poly.pdbx_strand_id
1 'polypeptide(L)' 'MSKWCFNYESGDYENIERDGFSIDRGEYVYNWDDSEYCREEEEQQEDNW' A
#
# COMPACT_ATOMS: atom_id res chain seq x y z
N MET A 1 5.82 -6.71 -5.60
CA MET A 1 6.53 -6.56 -4.34
C MET A 1 5.67 -5.78 -3.36
N SER A 2 5.77 -6.13 -2.11
CA SER A 2 4.94 -5.51 -1.09
C SER A 2 5.65 -4.32 -0.47
N LYS A 3 4.87 -3.49 0.19
CA LYS A 3 5.40 -2.37 0.94
C LYS A 3 4.82 -2.39 2.34
N TRP A 4 5.51 -1.75 3.24
CA TRP A 4 5.11 -1.67 4.64
C TRP A 4 4.04 -0.59 4.75
N CYS A 5 2.78 -1.01 4.82
CA CYS A 5 1.65 -0.10 4.81
C CYS A 5 0.80 -0.28 6.06
N PHE A 6 0.13 0.78 6.45
CA PHE A 6 -0.71 0.73 7.63
C PHE A 6 -2.06 0.14 7.27
N ASN A 7 -2.48 -0.86 8.03
CA ASN A 7 -3.76 -1.50 7.82
C ASN A 7 -4.76 -0.93 8.82
N TYR A 8 -5.71 -0.16 8.31
CA TYR A 8 -6.68 0.47 9.19
C TYR A 8 -7.61 -0.54 9.85
N GLU A 9 -7.77 -1.70 9.23
CA GLU A 9 -8.64 -2.71 9.80
C GLU A 9 -8.04 -3.36 11.04
N SER A 10 -6.73 -3.55 11.02
CA SER A 10 -6.07 -4.18 12.16
C SER A 10 -5.43 -3.16 13.09
N GLY A 11 -5.15 -1.97 12.58
CA GLY A 11 -4.48 -0.96 13.38
C GLY A 11 -2.99 -1.15 13.47
N ASP A 12 -2.40 -1.93 12.57
CA ASP A 12 -0.98 -2.19 12.58
C ASP A 12 -0.42 -2.09 11.18
N TYR A 13 0.90 -1.92 11.09
CA TYR A 13 1.59 -1.94 9.81
C TYR A 13 1.79 -3.38 9.37
N GLU A 14 1.64 -3.61 8.09
CA GLU A 14 1.80 -4.94 7.52
C GLU A 14 2.40 -4.82 6.13
N ASN A 15 2.95 -5.92 5.64
CA ASN A 15 3.41 -5.97 4.26
C ASN A 15 2.21 -6.19 3.36
N ILE A 16 1.84 -5.17 2.60
CA ILE A 16 0.66 -5.22 1.76
C ILE A 16 1.07 -4.95 0.33
N GLU A 17 0.60 -5.79 -0.58
CA GLU A 17 0.91 -5.63 -1.98
C GLU A 17 0.03 -4.55 -2.59
N ARG A 18 0.41 -4.16 -3.82
CA ARG A 18 -0.28 -3.06 -4.47
C ARG A 18 -1.77 -3.32 -4.64
N ASP A 19 -2.14 -4.57 -4.82
CA ASP A 19 -3.54 -4.92 -5.01
C ASP A 19 -4.29 -5.06 -3.69
N GLY A 20 -3.60 -4.91 -2.57
CA GLY A 20 -4.24 -4.99 -1.28
C GLY A 20 -4.06 -6.32 -0.58
N PHE A 21 -3.27 -7.20 -1.15
CA PHE A 21 -3.05 -8.50 -0.51
C PHE A 21 -2.04 -8.36 0.62
N SER A 22 -2.43 -8.75 1.82
CA SER A 22 -1.56 -8.69 2.98
C SER A 22 -0.79 -9.99 3.08
N ILE A 23 0.52 -9.89 2.88
CA ILE A 23 1.38 -11.08 2.93
C ILE A 23 1.43 -11.62 4.34
N ASP A 24 1.44 -10.75 5.34
CA ASP A 24 1.50 -11.18 6.72
C ASP A 24 0.26 -11.95 7.13
N ARG A 25 -0.90 -11.58 6.61
CA ARG A 25 -2.13 -12.25 6.94
C ARG A 25 -2.46 -13.38 5.97
N GLY A 26 -1.94 -13.29 4.76
CA GLY A 26 -2.28 -14.26 3.73
C GLY A 26 -3.68 -14.04 3.19
N GLU A 27 -4.17 -12.81 3.21
CA GLU A 27 -5.50 -12.50 2.71
C GLU A 27 -5.56 -11.07 2.25
N TYR A 28 -6.58 -10.73 1.48
CA TYR A 28 -6.75 -9.36 1.00
C TYR A 28 -7.33 -8.48 2.09
N VAL A 29 -6.89 -7.23 2.12
CA VAL A 29 -7.44 -6.22 3.00
C VAL A 29 -7.98 -5.10 2.14
N TYR A 30 -8.96 -4.38 2.67
CA TYR A 30 -9.65 -3.36 1.89
C TYR A 30 -9.47 -1.97 2.45
N ASN A 31 -9.26 -1.85 3.74
CA ASN A 31 -9.14 -0.53 4.37
C ASN A 31 -7.72 -0.37 4.86
N TRP A 32 -6.83 0.08 3.96
CA TRP A 32 -5.43 0.19 4.28
C TRP A 32 -4.86 1.43 3.59
N ASP A 33 -3.69 1.85 4.04
CA ASP A 33 -3.06 3.07 3.56
C ASP A 33 -2.18 2.75 2.36
N ASP A 34 -2.62 3.16 1.18
CA ASP A 34 -1.89 2.91 -0.04
C ASP A 34 -1.08 4.12 -0.50
N SER A 35 -0.83 5.05 0.40
CA SER A 35 -0.14 6.28 0.01
C SER A 35 1.25 6.01 -0.54
N GLU A 36 1.91 4.94 -0.07
CA GLU A 36 3.22 4.61 -0.60
C GLU A 36 3.16 4.31 -2.09
N TYR A 37 2.15 3.57 -2.50
CA TYR A 37 1.99 3.25 -3.92
C TYR A 37 1.54 4.47 -4.71
N CYS A 38 0.67 5.25 -4.14
CA CYS A 38 0.22 6.46 -4.80
C CYS A 38 1.36 7.45 -4.99
N ARG A 39 2.24 7.53 -4.02
CA ARG A 39 3.38 8.44 -4.12
C ARG A 39 4.28 8.05 -5.27
N GLU A 40 4.50 6.77 -5.45
CA GLU A 40 5.34 6.33 -6.55
C GLU A 40 4.76 6.74 -7.88
N GLU A 41 3.46 6.60 -8.02
CA GLU A 41 2.82 6.97 -9.28
C GLU A 41 2.89 8.47 -9.52
N GLU A 42 2.74 9.24 -8.46
CA GLU A 42 2.82 10.68 -8.61
C GLU A 42 4.21 11.13 -8.99
N GLU A 43 5.24 10.49 -8.45
CA GLU A 43 6.58 10.87 -8.78
C GLU A 43 6.89 10.65 -10.25
N GLN A 44 6.28 9.65 -10.84
CA GLN A 44 6.56 9.35 -12.22
C GLN A 44 6.01 10.37 -13.17
N GLN A 45 4.94 11.05 -12.81
CA GLN A 45 4.30 11.95 -13.74
C GLN A 45 4.39 13.39 -13.34
N GLU A 46 5.08 13.69 -12.31
CA GLU A 46 5.08 15.06 -11.81
C GLU A 46 6.03 15.96 -12.54
N ASP A 47 6.79 15.46 -13.42
CA ASP A 47 7.85 16.26 -14.02
C ASP A 47 7.45 16.85 -15.35
N ASN A 48 6.23 16.93 -15.64
CA ASN A 48 5.81 17.40 -16.95
C ASN A 48 5.78 18.89 -17.04
N TRP A 49 6.44 19.59 -16.21
CA TRP A 49 6.54 21.03 -16.30
C TRP A 49 7.69 21.43 -17.20
#